data_2dc250ceaa940cdb2d9777fa2650a765
#
_entry.id   2dc250ceaa940cdb2d9777fa2650a765
#
_cell.length_a   1.000
_cell.length_b   1.000
_cell.length_c   1.000
_cell.angle_alpha   90.00
_cell.angle_beta   90.00
_cell.angle_gamma   90.00
#
_symmetry.space_group_name_H-M   'P 1'
#
loop_
_entity.id
_entity.type
_entity.pdbx_description
1 polymer ?
#
loop_
_entity_poly.entity_id
_entity_poly.type
_entity_poly.pdbx_seq_one_letter_code
_entity_poly.pdbx_strand_id
1 'polypeptide(L)'
;MERIPIVETYLDINYNQLTTRSVTDMIVIHHTGNPTDDYLSAAEIDASHKAQGWSCIGYHYVVRKDGTVEIGRPHWTIGAHAFGENKHTIGIHVCGNFEIGEPTDRQIESLAMLLANLCTDYGLPIDRDHIVWHR
;
A
#
# COMPACT_ATOMS: atom_id res chain seq x y z
N MET A 1 21.91 1.79 -1.38
CA MET A 1 20.73 0.89 -1.47
C MET A 1 19.99 1.15 -2.77
N GLU A 2 19.68 0.11 -3.46
CA GLU A 2 18.88 0.21 -4.68
C GLU A 2 17.44 0.61 -4.33
N ARG A 3 16.87 1.51 -5.14
CA ARG A 3 15.49 1.99 -4.94
C ARG A 3 14.57 1.35 -5.98
N ILE A 4 13.44 0.82 -5.54
CA ILE A 4 12.45 0.29 -6.46
C ILE A 4 11.77 1.46 -7.21
N PRO A 5 11.60 1.37 -8.54
CA PRO A 5 10.83 2.38 -9.26
C PRO A 5 9.38 2.41 -8.80
N ILE A 6 8.88 3.61 -8.52
CA ILE A 6 7.47 3.82 -8.17
C ILE A 6 6.78 4.45 -9.37
N VAL A 7 5.77 3.79 -9.88
CA VAL A 7 5.02 4.25 -11.07
C VAL A 7 4.02 5.30 -10.65
N GLU A 8 4.10 6.49 -11.28
CA GLU A 8 3.12 7.55 -11.09
C GLU A 8 1.79 7.15 -11.72
N THR A 9 0.69 7.40 -11.03
CA THR A 9 -0.64 6.97 -11.44
C THR A 9 -1.55 8.12 -11.86
N TYR A 10 -1.13 9.36 -11.58
CA TYR A 10 -1.87 10.58 -11.94
C TYR A 10 -3.32 10.56 -11.46
N LEU A 11 -3.57 9.98 -10.28
CA LEU A 11 -4.91 9.92 -9.70
C LEU A 11 -5.40 11.33 -9.36
N ASP A 12 -6.72 11.55 -9.52
CA ASP A 12 -7.35 12.80 -9.13
C ASP A 12 -7.54 12.81 -7.61
N ILE A 13 -6.61 13.47 -6.91
CA ILE A 13 -6.58 13.51 -5.46
C ILE A 13 -6.79 14.95 -4.98
N ASN A 14 -7.79 15.15 -4.12
CA ASN A 14 -7.99 16.41 -3.43
C ASN A 14 -7.12 16.43 -2.16
N TYR A 15 -5.93 17.02 -2.27
CA TYR A 15 -4.96 17.08 -1.17
C TYR A 15 -5.50 17.80 0.07
N ASN A 16 -6.48 18.71 -0.11
CA ASN A 16 -7.09 19.41 1.01
C ASN A 16 -7.92 18.50 1.92
N GLN A 17 -8.30 17.33 1.44
CA GLN A 17 -9.03 16.32 2.21
C GLN A 17 -8.10 15.31 2.90
N LEU A 18 -6.79 15.45 2.73
CA LEU A 18 -5.79 14.58 3.32
C LEU A 18 -5.07 15.27 4.47
N THR A 19 -4.64 14.49 5.45
CA THR A 19 -3.91 14.98 6.60
C THR A 19 -2.49 14.46 6.58
N THR A 20 -1.51 15.31 6.90
CA THR A 20 -0.11 14.90 7.00
C THR A 20 0.07 13.92 8.16
N ARG A 21 0.79 12.84 7.91
CA ARG A 21 1.14 11.88 8.96
C ARG A 21 2.38 12.37 9.70
N SER A 22 2.28 12.52 11.02
CA SER A 22 3.36 13.03 11.83
C SER A 22 4.30 11.96 12.39
N VAL A 23 3.82 10.72 12.47
CA VAL A 23 4.58 9.58 12.99
C VAL A 23 4.45 8.41 12.02
N THR A 24 5.56 7.73 11.74
CA THR A 24 5.56 6.50 10.95
C THR A 24 6.43 5.47 11.66
N ASP A 25 5.79 4.48 12.25
CA ASP A 25 6.46 3.44 13.03
C ASP A 25 6.05 2.03 12.64
N MET A 26 5.21 1.88 11.60
CA MET A 26 4.72 0.57 11.19
C MET A 26 4.29 0.59 9.72
N ILE A 27 4.50 -0.52 9.05
CA ILE A 27 4.02 -0.77 7.69
C ILE A 27 3.01 -1.91 7.76
N VAL A 28 1.83 -1.69 7.19
CA VAL A 28 0.75 -2.69 7.16
C VAL A 28 0.56 -3.16 5.73
N ILE A 29 0.65 -4.47 5.53
CA ILE A 29 0.50 -5.10 4.22
C ILE A 29 -0.89 -5.71 4.13
N HIS A 30 -1.61 -5.37 3.07
CA HIS A 30 -2.96 -5.86 2.79
C HIS A 30 -2.97 -6.68 1.52
N HIS A 31 -3.92 -7.61 1.42
CA HIS A 31 -4.26 -8.26 0.16
C HIS A 31 -5.77 -8.18 -0.05
N THR A 32 -6.23 -8.54 -1.24
CA THR A 32 -7.65 -8.51 -1.53
C THR A 32 -8.37 -9.61 -0.76
N GLY A 33 -9.41 -9.23 0.00
CA GLY A 33 -10.19 -10.17 0.79
C GLY A 33 -11.46 -10.67 0.10
N ASN A 34 -11.62 -10.44 -1.21
CA ASN A 34 -12.80 -10.89 -1.95
C ASN A 34 -12.62 -12.35 -2.43
N PRO A 35 -13.69 -13.01 -2.94
CA PRO A 35 -13.60 -14.41 -3.34
C PRO A 35 -12.78 -14.66 -4.60
N THR A 36 -12.29 -13.62 -5.27
CA THR A 36 -11.50 -13.76 -6.50
C THR A 36 -10.06 -13.30 -6.28
N ASP A 37 -9.14 -13.94 -7.00
CA ASP A 37 -7.74 -13.55 -7.05
C ASP A 37 -7.59 -12.47 -8.12
N ASP A 38 -7.49 -11.22 -7.70
CA ASP A 38 -7.61 -10.07 -8.59
C ASP A 38 -6.29 -9.51 -9.12
N TYR A 39 -6.43 -8.63 -10.14
CA TYR A 39 -5.32 -7.92 -10.78
C TYR A 39 -5.49 -6.41 -10.66
N LEU A 40 -6.17 -5.93 -9.62
CA LEU A 40 -6.57 -4.54 -9.50
C LEU A 40 -5.39 -3.57 -9.55
N SER A 41 -5.52 -2.51 -10.35
CA SER A 41 -4.58 -1.39 -10.37
C SER A 41 -4.92 -0.38 -9.27
N ALA A 42 -3.99 0.53 -8.99
CA ALA A 42 -4.26 1.64 -8.06
C ALA A 42 -5.45 2.47 -8.53
N ALA A 43 -5.60 2.70 -9.84
CA ALA A 43 -6.72 3.44 -10.39
C ALA A 43 -8.06 2.75 -10.15
N GLU A 44 -8.11 1.43 -10.28
CA GLU A 44 -9.32 0.66 -10.02
C GLU A 44 -9.69 0.66 -8.53
N ILE A 45 -8.69 0.52 -7.66
CA ILE A 45 -8.90 0.60 -6.20
C ILE A 45 -9.35 2.01 -5.81
N ASP A 46 -8.75 3.05 -6.39
CA ASP A 46 -9.14 4.43 -6.16
C ASP A 46 -10.61 4.66 -6.52
N ALA A 47 -11.04 4.18 -7.69
CA ALA A 47 -12.42 4.28 -8.12
C ALA A 47 -13.38 3.58 -7.15
N SER A 48 -13.00 2.40 -6.67
CA SER A 48 -13.80 1.62 -5.71
C SER A 48 -13.92 2.35 -4.36
N HIS A 49 -12.82 2.90 -3.85
CA HIS A 49 -12.84 3.64 -2.59
C HIS A 49 -13.65 4.93 -2.69
N LYS A 50 -13.55 5.66 -3.80
CA LYS A 50 -14.37 6.84 -4.06
C LYS A 50 -15.84 6.50 -4.13
N ALA A 51 -16.19 5.35 -4.73
CA ALA A 51 -17.58 4.88 -4.78
C ALA A 51 -18.13 4.57 -3.38
N GLN A 52 -17.28 4.26 -2.41
CA GLN A 52 -17.66 4.06 -1.01
C GLN A 52 -17.74 5.37 -0.21
N GLY A 53 -17.46 6.50 -0.83
CA GLY A 53 -17.51 7.81 -0.19
C GLY A 53 -16.16 8.33 0.32
N TRP A 54 -15.07 7.63 0.06
CA TRP A 54 -13.72 8.08 0.46
C TRP A 54 -13.19 9.11 -0.54
N SER A 55 -12.26 9.95 -0.09
CA SER A 55 -11.70 11.00 -0.96
C SER A 55 -10.80 10.45 -2.06
N CYS A 56 -10.14 9.32 -1.81
CA CYS A 56 -9.29 8.63 -2.78
C CYS A 56 -8.91 7.25 -2.25
N ILE A 57 -8.07 6.54 -3.01
CA ILE A 57 -7.48 5.27 -2.55
C ILE A 57 -6.91 5.40 -1.13
N GLY A 58 -7.15 4.40 -0.30
CA GLY A 58 -6.69 4.40 1.09
C GLY A 58 -5.27 3.89 1.31
N TYR A 59 -4.71 3.16 0.35
CA TYR A 59 -3.35 2.62 0.41
C TYR A 59 -2.33 3.63 -0.14
N HIS A 60 -1.11 3.59 0.38
CA HIS A 60 -0.02 4.43 -0.12
C HIS A 60 0.67 3.82 -1.34
N TYR A 61 0.72 2.49 -1.41
CA TYR A 61 1.34 1.75 -2.51
C TYR A 61 0.50 0.56 -2.90
N VAL A 62 0.56 0.21 -4.18
CA VAL A 62 -0.06 -1.00 -4.74
C VAL A 62 1.00 -1.81 -5.46
N VAL A 63 1.24 -3.04 -5.03
CA VAL A 63 2.17 -3.95 -5.68
C VAL A 63 1.37 -4.91 -6.56
N ARG A 64 1.53 -4.77 -7.86
CA ARG A 64 0.77 -5.54 -8.84
C ARG A 64 1.42 -6.89 -9.11
N LYS A 65 0.68 -7.81 -9.73
CA LYS A 65 1.14 -9.18 -9.95
C LYS A 65 2.39 -9.29 -10.84
N ASP A 66 2.62 -8.31 -11.72
CA ASP A 66 3.83 -8.25 -12.54
C ASP A 66 5.04 -7.62 -11.80
N GLY A 67 4.86 -7.25 -10.55
CA GLY A 67 5.90 -6.61 -9.75
C GLY A 67 5.92 -5.08 -9.85
N THR A 68 5.04 -4.48 -10.64
CA THR A 68 4.93 -3.03 -10.71
C THR A 68 4.45 -2.48 -9.37
N VAL A 69 5.13 -1.43 -8.87
CA VAL A 69 4.71 -0.72 -7.66
C VAL A 69 4.13 0.62 -8.09
N GLU A 70 2.84 0.79 -7.84
CA GLU A 70 2.11 2.03 -8.17
C GLU A 70 1.94 2.89 -6.93
N ILE A 71 2.03 4.22 -7.10
CA ILE A 71 1.71 5.15 -6.04
C ILE A 71 0.19 5.23 -5.87
N GLY A 72 -0.25 5.24 -4.61
CA GLY A 72 -1.64 5.49 -4.27
C GLY A 72 -1.79 6.86 -3.61
N ARG A 73 -2.24 6.86 -2.36
CA ARG A 73 -2.28 8.09 -1.54
C ARG A 73 -0.85 8.57 -1.30
N PRO A 74 -0.56 9.89 -1.34
CA PRO A 74 0.80 10.38 -1.10
C PRO A 74 1.40 9.80 0.19
N HIS A 75 2.65 9.36 0.13
CA HIS A 75 3.28 8.59 1.22
C HIS A 75 3.35 9.34 2.56
N TRP A 76 3.34 10.67 2.52
CA TRP A 76 3.43 11.53 3.71
C TRP A 76 2.09 11.78 4.39
N THR A 77 1.00 11.24 3.87
CA THR A 77 -0.36 11.45 4.40
C THR A 77 -0.84 10.28 5.23
N ILE A 78 -1.85 10.55 6.07
CA ILE A 78 -2.58 9.51 6.78
C ILE A 78 -3.44 8.75 5.77
N GLY A 79 -3.33 7.43 5.76
CA GLY A 79 -4.10 6.56 4.88
C GLY A 79 -5.49 6.24 5.42
N ALA A 80 -6.19 5.38 4.72
CA ALA A 80 -7.46 4.81 5.12
C ALA A 80 -7.45 3.31 4.77
N HIS A 81 -6.68 2.53 5.52
CA HIS A 81 -6.43 1.13 5.17
C HIS A 81 -6.48 0.17 6.38
N ALA A 82 -6.29 0.69 7.60
CA ALA A 82 -6.31 -0.13 8.81
C ALA A 82 -6.96 0.68 9.94
N PHE A 83 -8.22 0.39 10.21
CA PHE A 83 -9.00 1.12 11.24
C PHE A 83 -8.27 1.15 12.58
N GLY A 84 -8.11 2.34 13.14
CA GLY A 84 -7.40 2.56 14.39
C GLY A 84 -5.88 2.71 14.27
N GLU A 85 -5.29 2.35 13.11
CA GLU A 85 -3.85 2.34 12.91
C GLU A 85 -3.37 3.30 11.82
N ASN A 86 -4.28 4.03 11.16
CA ASN A 86 -3.95 4.87 10.02
C ASN A 86 -2.97 6.00 10.33
N LYS A 87 -3.02 6.55 11.55
CA LYS A 87 -2.27 7.74 11.92
C LYS A 87 -0.75 7.54 11.99
N HIS A 88 -0.28 6.30 12.14
CA HIS A 88 1.14 6.01 12.31
C HIS A 88 1.68 4.97 11.34
N THR A 89 0.91 4.62 10.29
CA THR A 89 1.27 3.51 9.41
C THR A 89 1.29 3.90 7.94
N ILE A 90 2.09 3.14 7.18
CA ILE A 90 2.02 3.10 5.72
C ILE A 90 1.25 1.85 5.33
N GLY A 91 0.30 1.98 4.42
CA GLY A 91 -0.46 0.85 3.89
C GLY A 91 0.00 0.45 2.50
N ILE A 92 0.31 -0.83 2.33
CA ILE A 92 0.68 -1.42 1.04
C ILE A 92 -0.37 -2.46 0.68
N HIS A 93 -0.96 -2.35 -0.51
CA HIS A 93 -1.85 -3.37 -1.03
C HIS A 93 -1.10 -4.25 -2.03
N VAL A 94 -1.08 -5.54 -1.80
CA VAL A 94 -0.50 -6.52 -2.72
C VAL A 94 -1.66 -7.21 -3.43
N CYS A 95 -1.72 -7.08 -4.77
CA CYS A 95 -2.84 -7.58 -5.56
C CYS A 95 -2.96 -9.09 -5.50
N GLY A 96 -4.17 -9.60 -5.27
CA GLY A 96 -4.47 -11.01 -5.21
C GLY A 96 -5.14 -11.40 -3.91
N ASN A 97 -5.78 -12.57 -3.89
CA ASN A 97 -6.35 -13.16 -2.68
C ASN A 97 -5.48 -14.35 -2.27
N PHE A 98 -4.65 -14.15 -1.25
CA PHE A 98 -3.65 -15.14 -0.84
C PHE A 98 -4.21 -16.24 0.05
N GLU A 99 -5.52 -16.25 0.28
CA GLU A 99 -6.23 -17.39 0.84
C GLU A 99 -6.54 -18.45 -0.23
N ILE A 100 -6.62 -18.05 -1.51
CA ILE A 100 -6.94 -18.94 -2.63
C ILE A 100 -5.83 -19.01 -3.69
N GLY A 101 -4.84 -18.11 -3.62
CA GLY A 101 -3.70 -18.09 -4.53
C GLY A 101 -2.44 -17.70 -3.80
N GLU A 102 -1.36 -17.53 -4.53
CA GLU A 102 -0.07 -17.15 -3.98
C GLU A 102 0.42 -15.87 -4.65
N PRO A 103 1.19 -15.02 -3.95
CA PRO A 103 1.87 -13.91 -4.60
C PRO A 103 2.84 -14.43 -5.66
N THR A 104 3.00 -13.67 -6.74
CA THR A 104 3.98 -14.01 -7.78
C THR A 104 5.40 -13.75 -7.27
N ASP A 105 6.40 -14.40 -7.88
CA ASP A 105 7.79 -14.16 -7.53
C ASP A 105 8.17 -12.69 -7.71
N ARG A 106 7.65 -12.05 -8.76
CA ARG A 106 7.89 -10.62 -9.02
C ARG A 106 7.26 -9.73 -7.96
N GLN A 107 6.08 -10.08 -7.46
CA GLN A 107 5.47 -9.36 -6.34
C GLN A 107 6.32 -9.46 -5.07
N ILE A 108 6.81 -10.66 -4.77
CA ILE A 108 7.65 -10.89 -3.58
C ILE A 108 8.94 -10.07 -3.67
N GLU A 109 9.62 -10.09 -4.83
CA GLU A 109 10.85 -9.33 -5.04
C GLU A 109 10.60 -7.82 -4.90
N SER A 110 9.55 -7.32 -5.54
CA SER A 110 9.21 -5.89 -5.48
C SER A 110 8.80 -5.46 -4.08
N LEU A 111 7.99 -6.27 -3.41
CA LEU A 111 7.57 -5.99 -2.04
C LEU A 111 8.76 -5.95 -1.10
N ALA A 112 9.68 -6.90 -1.20
CA ALA A 112 10.89 -6.94 -0.38
C ALA A 112 11.74 -5.67 -0.57
N MET A 113 11.92 -5.24 -1.81
CA MET A 113 12.68 -4.01 -2.12
C MET A 113 11.96 -2.77 -1.60
N LEU A 114 10.64 -2.68 -1.78
CA LEU A 114 9.83 -1.57 -1.28
C LEU A 114 9.93 -1.48 0.25
N LEU A 115 9.79 -2.61 0.94
CA LEU A 115 9.90 -2.66 2.40
C LEU A 115 11.28 -2.21 2.87
N ALA A 116 12.35 -2.67 2.22
CA ALA A 116 13.71 -2.25 2.55
C ALA A 116 13.89 -0.74 2.37
N ASN A 117 13.36 -0.18 1.27
CA ASN A 117 13.42 1.27 1.01
C ASN A 117 12.66 2.06 2.08
N LEU A 118 11.43 1.66 2.40
CA LEU A 118 10.60 2.34 3.39
C LEU A 118 11.20 2.25 4.80
N CYS A 119 11.70 1.09 5.18
CA CYS A 119 12.35 0.93 6.48
C CYS A 119 13.59 1.82 6.60
N THR A 120 14.37 1.97 5.53
CA THR A 120 15.49 2.90 5.48
C THR A 120 15.02 4.35 5.61
N ASP A 121 14.00 4.72 4.85
CA ASP A 121 13.50 6.11 4.82
C ASP A 121 12.94 6.55 6.18
N TYR A 122 12.30 5.65 6.90
CA TYR A 122 11.65 5.96 8.18
C TYR A 122 12.41 5.45 9.41
N GLY A 123 13.57 4.85 9.21
CA GLY A 123 14.39 4.34 10.31
C GLY A 123 13.75 3.18 11.06
N LEU A 124 13.03 2.30 10.37
CA LEU A 124 12.33 1.17 10.98
C LEU A 124 13.15 -0.11 10.90
N PRO A 125 13.17 -0.93 11.99
CA PRO A 125 13.68 -2.28 11.91
C PRO A 125 12.85 -3.15 10.99
N ILE A 126 13.50 -4.10 10.30
CA ILE A 126 12.78 -5.09 9.50
C ILE A 126 12.45 -6.28 10.41
N ASP A 127 11.30 -6.21 11.07
CA ASP A 127 10.83 -7.24 11.99
C ASP A 127 9.31 -7.30 12.04
N ARG A 128 8.76 -8.25 12.77
CA ARG A 128 7.31 -8.50 12.85
C ARG A 128 6.55 -7.45 13.65
N ASP A 129 7.23 -6.64 14.43
CA ASP A 129 6.58 -5.57 15.21
C ASP A 129 6.36 -4.32 14.36
N HIS A 130 7.16 -4.14 13.30
CA HIS A 130 7.12 -2.95 12.45
C HIS A 130 6.58 -3.20 11.05
N ILE A 131 6.53 -4.46 10.61
CA ILE A 131 5.97 -4.87 9.32
C ILE A 131 4.95 -5.97 9.61
N VAL A 132 3.67 -5.66 9.43
CA VAL A 132 2.57 -6.57 9.81
C VAL A 132 1.64 -6.82 8.64
N TRP A 133 1.06 -8.02 8.61
CA TRP A 133 -0.02 -8.36 7.69
C TRP A 133 -1.35 -7.99 8.31
N HIS A 134 -2.18 -7.32 7.53
CA HIS A 134 -3.55 -7.01 7.94
C HIS A 134 -4.44 -8.23 7.71
N ARG A 135 -5.17 -8.58 8.71
CA ARG A 135 -6.12 -9.70 8.65
C ARG A 135 -7.56 -9.23 8.57
#